data_08a73d20b83baebff859be0493500d5e
#
_entry.id   08a73d20b83baebff859be0493500d5e
#
_cell.length_a   1.000
_cell.length_b   1.000
_cell.length_c   1.000
_cell.angle_alpha   90.00
_cell.angle_beta   90.00
_cell.angle_gamma   90.00
#
_symmetry.space_group_name_H-M   'P 1'
#
loop_
_entity.id
_entity.type
_entity.pdbx_description
1 polymer ?
#
loop_
_entity_poly.entity_id
_entity_poly.type
_entity_poly.pdbx_seq_one_letter_code
_entity_poly.pdbx_strand_id
1 'polypeptide(L)'
;MNVYDAAHQTVKAIQEGHEYKKLLAAKTVLAEDTDADKMVRDFLKKQTQLQLEAMSGRAIDKEKQDQLQKLSELITLNSKAREYVQAYMRFQLMMEDIYKIFGDAIKPVISDMKDE
;
A
#
# COMPACT_ATOMS: atom_id res chain seq x y z
N MET A 1 30.62 4.02 -3.43
CA MET A 1 29.39 3.23 -3.18
C MET A 1 28.81 2.85 -4.52
N ASN A 2 28.54 1.58 -4.76
CA ASN A 2 27.86 1.17 -5.99
C ASN A 2 26.34 1.23 -5.81
N VAL A 3 25.62 1.04 -6.92
CA VAL A 3 24.16 1.14 -6.94
C VAL A 3 23.50 0.15 -5.99
N TYR A 4 24.02 -1.07 -5.91
CA TYR A 4 23.44 -2.10 -5.05
C TYR A 4 23.63 -1.78 -3.58
N ASP A 5 24.79 -1.26 -3.21
CA ASP A 5 25.04 -0.82 -1.83
C ASP A 5 24.09 0.30 -1.44
N ALA A 6 23.89 1.25 -2.35
CA ALA A 6 22.94 2.35 -2.11
C ALA A 6 21.52 1.84 -1.95
N ALA A 7 21.11 0.86 -2.76
CA ALA A 7 19.78 0.24 -2.64
C ALA A 7 19.61 -0.44 -1.28
N HIS A 8 20.60 -1.18 -0.82
CA HIS A 8 20.57 -1.84 0.49
C HIS A 8 20.52 -0.81 1.63
N GLN A 9 21.21 0.31 1.49
CA GLN A 9 21.14 1.37 2.49
C GLN A 9 19.75 2.01 2.52
N THR A 10 19.12 2.17 1.38
CA THR A 10 17.74 2.67 1.32
C THR A 10 16.79 1.72 2.04
N VAL A 11 16.91 0.42 1.80
CA VAL A 11 16.10 -0.60 2.50
C VAL A 11 16.30 -0.50 4.01
N LYS A 12 17.55 -0.39 4.45
CA LYS A 12 17.87 -0.26 5.87
C LYS A 12 17.23 0.98 6.48
N ALA A 13 17.30 2.11 5.78
CA ALA A 13 16.69 3.35 6.24
C ALA A 13 15.16 3.21 6.35
N ILE A 14 14.51 2.53 5.41
CA ILE A 14 13.08 2.25 5.46
C ILE A 14 12.75 1.40 6.69
N GLN A 15 13.49 0.32 6.92
CA GLN A 15 13.25 -0.61 8.04
C GLN A 15 13.50 0.04 9.40
N GLU A 16 14.39 0.99 9.48
CA GLU A 16 14.69 1.73 10.71
C GLU A 16 13.72 2.89 10.94
N GLY A 17 12.91 3.22 9.95
CA GLY A 17 11.99 4.35 9.99
C GLY A 17 10.71 4.06 10.75
N HIS A 18 10.03 5.15 11.12
CA HIS A 18 8.80 5.11 11.91
C HIS A 18 7.67 4.36 11.21
N GLU A 19 7.47 4.60 9.92
CA GLU A 19 6.37 4.01 9.16
C GLU A 19 6.46 2.50 9.11
N TYR A 20 7.66 1.98 8.86
CA TYR A 20 7.89 0.53 8.82
C TYR A 20 7.68 -0.12 10.19
N LYS A 21 8.25 0.47 11.23
CA LYS A 21 8.15 -0.07 12.60
C LYS A 21 6.72 -0.05 13.08
N LYS A 22 5.98 1.02 12.79
CA LYS A 22 4.59 1.14 13.19
C LYS A 22 3.72 0.11 12.48
N LEU A 23 3.94 -0.08 11.18
CA LEU A 23 3.21 -1.08 10.40
C LEU A 23 3.49 -2.49 10.91
N LEU A 24 4.74 -2.80 11.20
CA LEU A 24 5.13 -4.10 11.72
C LEU A 24 4.47 -4.39 13.07
N ALA A 25 4.46 -3.41 13.97
CA ALA A 25 3.80 -3.53 15.26
C ALA A 25 2.29 -3.73 15.11
N ALA A 26 1.65 -2.96 14.23
CA ALA A 26 0.22 -3.09 13.96
C ALA A 26 -0.13 -4.45 13.35
N LYS A 27 0.74 -4.99 12.49
CA LYS A 27 0.57 -6.33 11.92
C LYS A 27 0.58 -7.41 12.99
N THR A 28 1.48 -7.30 13.96
CA THR A 28 1.58 -8.25 15.06
C THR A 28 0.30 -8.23 15.91
N VAL A 29 -0.21 -7.04 16.22
CA VAL A 29 -1.45 -6.90 17.00
C VAL A 29 -2.65 -7.43 16.20
N LEU A 30 -2.73 -7.12 14.92
CA LEU A 30 -3.82 -7.58 14.06
C LEU A 30 -3.89 -9.12 14.00
N ALA A 31 -2.72 -9.77 13.94
CA ALA A 31 -2.66 -11.23 13.85
C ALA A 31 -3.25 -11.94 15.08
N GLU A 32 -3.36 -11.24 16.21
CA GLU A 32 -3.98 -11.78 17.41
C GLU A 32 -5.51 -11.85 17.32
N ASP A 33 -6.10 -11.10 16.39
CA ASP A 33 -7.55 -11.05 16.17
C ASP A 33 -7.85 -11.60 14.78
N THR A 34 -8.23 -12.87 14.72
CA THR A 34 -8.45 -13.59 13.47
C THR A 34 -9.53 -12.92 12.59
N ASP A 35 -10.62 -12.47 13.21
CA ASP A 35 -11.72 -11.83 12.47
C ASP A 35 -11.31 -10.49 11.89
N ALA A 36 -10.59 -9.68 12.68
CA ALA A 36 -10.07 -8.40 12.22
C ALA A 36 -9.05 -8.59 11.10
N ASP A 37 -8.18 -9.58 11.21
CA ASP A 37 -7.19 -9.89 10.19
C ASP A 37 -7.85 -10.27 8.87
N LYS A 38 -8.87 -11.14 8.90
CA LYS A 38 -9.62 -11.52 7.70
C LYS A 38 -10.29 -10.32 7.05
N MET A 39 -10.89 -9.46 7.85
CA MET A 39 -11.59 -8.28 7.37
C MET A 39 -10.64 -7.33 6.64
N VAL A 40 -9.45 -7.12 7.19
CA VAL A 40 -8.42 -6.28 6.57
C VAL A 40 -7.92 -6.90 5.27
N ARG A 41 -7.65 -8.19 5.25
CA ARG A 41 -7.20 -8.90 4.04
C ARG A 41 -8.23 -8.79 2.93
N ASP A 42 -9.50 -8.96 3.25
CA ASP A 42 -10.58 -8.84 2.29
C ASP A 42 -10.70 -7.42 1.74
N PHE A 43 -10.58 -6.43 2.62
CA PHE A 43 -10.59 -5.02 2.24
C PHE A 43 -9.46 -4.68 1.26
N LEU A 44 -8.23 -5.06 1.59
CA LEU A 44 -7.07 -4.77 0.75
C LEU A 44 -7.15 -5.48 -0.60
N LYS A 45 -7.64 -6.71 -0.61
CA LYS A 45 -7.82 -7.49 -1.84
C LYS A 45 -8.84 -6.81 -2.76
N LYS A 46 -9.98 -6.41 -2.22
CA LYS A 46 -11.02 -5.74 -2.99
C LYS A 46 -10.57 -4.37 -3.50
N GLN A 47 -9.85 -3.63 -2.68
CA GLN A 47 -9.30 -2.35 -3.07
C GLN A 47 -8.35 -2.50 -4.26
N THR A 48 -7.46 -3.49 -4.21
CA THR A 48 -6.54 -3.78 -5.31
C THR A 48 -7.27 -4.18 -6.58
N GLN A 49 -8.31 -5.02 -6.46
CA GLN A 49 -9.12 -5.42 -7.62
C GLN A 49 -9.79 -4.24 -8.29
N LEU A 50 -10.36 -3.32 -7.51
CA LEU A 50 -10.98 -2.12 -8.07
C LEU A 50 -9.97 -1.20 -8.74
N GLN A 51 -8.79 -1.05 -8.16
CA GLN A 51 -7.72 -0.26 -8.78
C GLN A 51 -7.28 -0.83 -10.12
N LEU A 52 -7.15 -2.15 -10.20
CA LEU A 52 -6.78 -2.84 -11.44
C LEU A 52 -7.87 -2.69 -12.50
N GLU A 53 -9.13 -2.79 -12.13
CA GLU A 53 -10.26 -2.60 -13.05
C GLU A 53 -10.27 -1.17 -13.59
N ALA A 54 -10.05 -0.18 -12.72
CA ALA A 54 -10.00 1.22 -13.14
C ALA A 54 -8.84 1.47 -14.11
N MET A 55 -7.68 0.89 -13.85
CA MET A 55 -6.49 1.03 -14.70
C MET A 55 -6.66 0.35 -16.05
N SER A 56 -7.46 -0.72 -16.13
CA SER A 56 -7.71 -1.44 -17.38
C SER A 56 -8.79 -0.78 -18.25
N GLY A 57 -9.36 0.33 -17.81
CA GLY A 57 -10.39 1.04 -18.54
C GLY A 57 -11.78 0.42 -18.46
N ARG A 58 -11.97 -0.56 -17.59
CA ARG A 58 -13.28 -1.16 -17.37
C ARG A 58 -14.15 -0.25 -16.52
N ALA A 59 -15.46 -0.35 -16.74
CA ALA A 59 -16.41 0.32 -15.86
C ALA A 59 -16.28 -0.25 -14.45
N ILE A 60 -16.30 0.64 -13.45
CA ILE A 60 -16.19 0.23 -12.05
C ILE A 60 -17.46 -0.52 -11.64
N ASP A 61 -17.29 -1.72 -11.08
CA ASP A 61 -18.39 -2.52 -10.58
C ASP A 61 -18.93 -1.87 -9.29
N LYS A 62 -20.15 -1.37 -9.38
CA LYS A 62 -20.78 -0.68 -8.26
C LYS A 62 -20.99 -1.58 -7.06
N GLU A 63 -21.29 -2.85 -7.29
CA GLU A 63 -21.46 -3.82 -6.20
C GLU A 63 -20.17 -4.01 -5.41
N LYS A 64 -19.04 -4.10 -6.12
CA LYS A 64 -17.73 -4.19 -5.47
C LYS A 64 -17.39 -2.92 -4.69
N GLN A 65 -17.74 -1.75 -5.24
CA GLN A 65 -17.55 -0.49 -4.53
C GLN A 65 -18.37 -0.45 -3.23
N ASP A 66 -19.63 -0.89 -3.28
CA ASP A 66 -20.51 -0.93 -2.12
C ASP A 66 -19.96 -1.89 -1.06
N GLN A 67 -19.46 -3.05 -1.48
CA GLN A 67 -18.81 -4.01 -0.58
C GLN A 67 -17.57 -3.42 0.09
N LEU A 68 -16.75 -2.72 -0.69
CA LEU A 68 -15.55 -2.07 -0.18
C LEU A 68 -15.91 -0.99 0.84
N GLN A 69 -16.95 -0.21 0.56
CA GLN A 69 -17.43 0.83 1.46
C GLN A 69 -17.90 0.24 2.80
N LYS A 70 -18.66 -0.85 2.76
CA LYS A 70 -19.11 -1.53 3.97
C LYS A 70 -17.94 -2.07 4.79
N LEU A 71 -16.95 -2.66 4.14
CA LEU A 71 -15.74 -3.14 4.82
C LEU A 71 -14.98 -1.98 5.46
N SER A 72 -14.87 -0.86 4.76
CA SER A 72 -14.24 0.35 5.30
C SER A 72 -14.91 0.83 6.59
N GLU A 73 -16.24 0.82 6.60
CA GLU A 73 -17.01 1.21 7.78
C GLU A 73 -16.75 0.26 8.95
N LEU A 74 -16.75 -1.05 8.70
CA LEU A 74 -16.48 -2.06 9.72
C LEU A 74 -15.04 -1.92 10.27
N ILE A 75 -14.07 -1.65 9.40
CA ILE A 75 -12.68 -1.43 9.80
C ILE A 75 -12.59 -0.22 10.72
N THR A 76 -13.29 0.85 10.41
CA THR A 76 -13.31 2.06 11.23
C THR A 76 -13.77 1.79 12.66
N LEU A 77 -14.67 0.82 12.84
CA LEU A 77 -15.22 0.45 14.14
C LEU A 77 -14.33 -0.51 14.93
N ASN A 78 -13.34 -1.12 14.30
CA ASN A 78 -12.44 -2.08 14.94
C ASN A 78 -11.06 -1.46 15.09
N SER A 79 -10.62 -1.22 16.33
CA SER A 79 -9.38 -0.49 16.60
C SER A 79 -8.14 -1.16 16.01
N LYS A 80 -8.03 -2.49 16.11
CA LYS A 80 -6.87 -3.22 15.56
C LYS A 80 -6.81 -3.15 14.04
N ALA A 81 -7.97 -3.32 13.39
CA ALA A 81 -8.07 -3.22 11.94
C ALA A 81 -7.81 -1.79 11.47
N ARG A 82 -8.40 -0.81 12.14
CA ARG A 82 -8.23 0.61 11.79
C ARG A 82 -6.77 1.03 11.90
N GLU A 83 -6.11 0.70 12.98
CA GLU A 83 -4.70 1.06 13.19
C GLU A 83 -3.79 0.43 12.14
N TYR A 84 -4.04 -0.83 11.79
CA TYR A 84 -3.26 -1.49 10.75
C TYR A 84 -3.47 -0.80 9.39
N VAL A 85 -4.71 -0.55 9.00
CA VAL A 85 -4.99 0.07 7.70
C VAL A 85 -4.39 1.48 7.63
N GLN A 86 -4.48 2.26 8.71
CA GLN A 86 -3.87 3.59 8.75
C GLN A 86 -2.35 3.53 8.61
N ALA A 87 -1.71 2.61 9.33
CA ALA A 87 -0.26 2.42 9.24
C ALA A 87 0.16 1.93 7.85
N TYR A 88 -0.63 1.03 7.27
CA TYR A 88 -0.41 0.50 5.92
C TYR A 88 -0.47 1.63 4.88
N MET A 89 -1.48 2.48 4.95
CA MET A 89 -1.64 3.58 4.00
C MET A 89 -0.51 4.60 4.09
N ARG A 90 -0.05 4.91 5.30
CA ARG A 90 1.09 5.81 5.49
C ARG A 90 2.37 5.20 4.91
N PHE A 91 2.58 3.92 5.14
CA PHE A 91 3.72 3.21 4.57
C PHE A 91 3.67 3.21 3.04
N GLN A 92 2.49 2.95 2.47
CA GLN A 92 2.29 2.97 1.03
C GLN A 92 2.58 4.34 0.41
N LEU A 93 2.13 5.42 1.07
CA LEU A 93 2.41 6.79 0.59
C LEU A 93 3.91 7.06 0.56
N MET A 94 4.63 6.65 1.60
CA MET A 94 6.09 6.79 1.64
C MET A 94 6.74 6.01 0.50
N MET A 95 6.30 4.78 0.27
CA MET A 95 6.86 3.95 -0.80
C MET A 95 6.56 4.54 -2.18
N GLU A 96 5.37 5.08 -2.38
CA GLU A 96 5.02 5.77 -3.63
C GLU A 96 5.93 6.97 -3.87
N ASP A 97 6.23 7.74 -2.82
CA ASP A 97 7.15 8.87 -2.92
C ASP A 97 8.55 8.41 -3.31
N ILE A 98 9.02 7.32 -2.72
CA ILE A 98 10.34 6.75 -3.04
C ILE A 98 10.39 6.26 -4.48
N TYR A 99 9.36 5.54 -4.93
CA TYR A 99 9.27 5.07 -6.32
C TYR A 99 9.22 6.25 -7.28
N LYS A 100 8.53 7.32 -6.92
CA LYS A 100 8.48 8.53 -7.73
C LYS A 100 9.84 9.20 -7.85
N ILE A 101 10.61 9.24 -6.76
CA ILE A 101 11.97 9.78 -6.77
C ILE A 101 12.82 9.02 -7.80
N PHE A 102 12.75 7.69 -7.77
CA PHE A 102 13.47 6.86 -8.72
C PHE A 102 12.96 7.05 -10.15
N GLY A 103 11.64 7.02 -10.31
CA GLY A 103 11.01 7.16 -11.61
C GLY A 103 11.34 8.47 -12.30
N ASP A 104 11.28 9.57 -11.54
CA ASP A 104 11.61 10.89 -12.09
C ASP A 104 13.09 10.99 -12.49
N ALA A 105 13.97 10.35 -11.71
CA ALA A 105 15.40 10.39 -11.98
C ALA A 105 15.79 9.61 -13.25
N ILE A 106 15.10 8.51 -13.53
CA ILE A 106 15.44 7.68 -14.71
C ILE A 106 14.61 8.02 -15.94
N LYS A 107 13.60 8.87 -15.79
CA LYS A 107 12.71 9.28 -16.89
C LYS A 107 13.47 9.79 -18.12
N PRO A 108 14.52 10.62 -18.02
CA PRO A 108 15.25 11.10 -19.20
C PRO A 108 15.82 10.00 -20.07
N VAL A 109 16.04 8.81 -19.51
CA VAL A 109 16.65 7.68 -20.23
C VAL A 109 15.61 6.76 -20.86
N ILE A 110 14.41 6.66 -20.27
CA ILE A 110 13.42 5.66 -20.69
C ILE A 110 12.12 6.23 -21.25
N SER A 111 11.76 7.49 -20.92
CA SER A 111 10.46 8.03 -21.29
C SER A 111 10.29 8.29 -22.78
N ASP A 112 11.38 8.65 -23.48
CA ASP A 112 11.35 8.95 -24.93
C ASP A 112 10.90 7.73 -25.74
N MET A 113 11.09 6.56 -25.22
CA MET A 113 10.69 5.32 -25.88
C MET A 113 9.19 5.09 -25.82
N LYS A 114 8.51 5.76 -24.89
CA LYS A 114 7.06 5.61 -24.69
C LYS A 114 6.24 6.71 -25.37
N ASP A 115 6.83 7.87 -25.58
CA ASP A 115 6.13 9.04 -26.11
C ASP A 115 6.08 9.05 -27.63
N GLU A 116 6.75 8.13 -28.25
CA GLU A 116 6.70 7.93 -29.70
C GLU A 116 5.61 6.94 -30.08
#